data_39c2e0be19fefe9a4efd909e8a228b46
#
_entry.id   39c2e0be19fefe9a4efd909e8a228b46
#
_cell.length_a   1.000
_cell.length_b   1.000
_cell.length_c   1.000
_cell.angle_alpha   90.00
_cell.angle_beta   90.00
_cell.angle_gamma   90.00
#
_symmetry.space_group_name_H-M   'P 1'
#
loop_
_entity.id
_entity.type
_entity.pdbx_description
1 polymer ?
#
loop_
_entity_poly.entity_id
_entity_poly.type
_entity_poly.pdbx_seq_one_letter_code
_entity_poly.pdbx_strand_id
1 'polypeptide(L)'
;KEMSADYKAKQAALIEETITKQDIVITTALIPGRPAPKLVTAKMVESMKPGSVIVDLAVESGGNCELSEAGKVVVKNGVTIVGHKNVPSRLATDASSLYARNLLNLLGLVIDKESKSLNVNWDDDVIKGIALTKDGLIVHPNFAPKKAEAAE
;
A
#
# COMPACT_ATOMS: atom_id res chain seq x y z
N LYS A 1 5.20 13.82 1.15
CA LYS A 1 5.50 14.81 2.22
C LYS A 1 4.68 14.41 3.44
N GLU A 2 5.30 14.30 4.58
CA GLU A 2 4.58 13.95 5.82
C GLU A 2 3.66 15.10 6.23
N MET A 3 2.40 14.76 6.58
CA MET A 3 1.40 15.75 6.97
C MET A 3 1.67 16.28 8.39
N SER A 4 1.30 17.55 8.64
CA SER A 4 1.47 18.17 9.95
C SER A 4 0.64 17.47 11.04
N ALA A 5 1.05 17.62 12.30
CA ALA A 5 0.31 17.07 13.45
C ALA A 5 -1.13 17.59 13.53
N ASP A 6 -1.33 18.90 13.24
CA ASP A 6 -2.66 19.53 13.19
C ASP A 6 -3.56 18.90 12.10
N TYR A 7 -3.00 18.63 10.91
CA TYR A 7 -3.73 17.95 9.86
C TYR A 7 -4.14 16.53 10.29
N LYS A 8 -3.21 15.76 10.87
CA LYS A 8 -3.49 14.40 11.36
C LYS A 8 -4.58 14.39 12.44
N ALA A 9 -4.58 15.36 13.34
CA ALA A 9 -5.60 15.49 14.37
C ALA A 9 -6.99 15.82 13.80
N LYS A 10 -7.06 16.76 12.86
CA LYS A 10 -8.32 17.10 12.16
C LYS A 10 -8.85 15.93 11.34
N GLN A 11 -7.97 15.20 10.66
CA GLN A 11 -8.33 13.99 9.91
C GLN A 11 -8.89 12.91 10.84
N ALA A 12 -8.25 12.66 11.98
CA ALA A 12 -8.71 11.67 12.95
C ALA A 12 -10.10 12.02 13.52
N ALA A 13 -10.33 13.28 13.87
CA ALA A 13 -11.63 13.76 14.34
C ALA A 13 -12.72 13.59 13.28
N LEU A 14 -12.44 13.92 12.02
CA LEU A 14 -13.38 13.76 10.92
C LEU A 14 -13.72 12.28 10.68
N ILE A 15 -12.72 11.38 10.75
CA ILE A 15 -12.94 9.94 10.63
C ILE A 15 -13.79 9.46 11.80
N GLU A 16 -13.50 9.86 13.04
CA GLU A 16 -14.26 9.47 14.24
C GLU A 16 -15.73 9.87 14.14
N GLU A 17 -16.03 11.07 13.66
CA GLU A 17 -17.40 11.50 13.43
C GLU A 17 -18.09 10.72 12.29
N THR A 18 -17.37 10.52 11.19
CA THR A 18 -17.95 9.96 9.96
C THR A 18 -18.24 8.48 10.11
N ILE A 19 -17.34 7.72 10.78
CA ILE A 19 -17.40 6.26 10.84
C ILE A 19 -18.65 5.73 11.53
N THR A 20 -19.21 6.51 12.48
CA THR A 20 -20.44 6.16 13.19
C THR A 20 -21.67 6.02 12.28
N LYS A 21 -21.63 6.64 11.11
CA LYS A 21 -22.72 6.69 10.13
C LYS A 21 -22.55 5.67 9.02
N GLN A 22 -21.39 5.00 8.95
CA GLN A 22 -21.06 4.09 7.85
C GLN A 22 -21.50 2.66 8.16
N ASP A 23 -21.97 1.96 7.14
CA ASP A 23 -22.29 0.54 7.20
C ASP A 23 -21.12 -0.31 6.68
N ILE A 24 -20.33 0.23 5.75
CA ILE A 24 -19.14 -0.43 5.19
C ILE A 24 -17.97 0.58 5.17
N VAL A 25 -16.83 0.16 5.71
CA VAL A 25 -15.58 0.92 5.69
C VAL A 25 -14.49 0.08 5.02
N ILE A 26 -13.82 0.63 4.01
CA ILE A 26 -12.70 -0.03 3.33
C ILE A 26 -11.45 0.81 3.56
N THR A 27 -10.41 0.21 4.11
CA THR A 27 -9.13 0.88 4.36
C THR A 27 -8.02 0.32 3.48
N THR A 28 -7.25 1.21 2.86
CA THR A 28 -6.24 0.88 1.84
C THR A 28 -4.93 1.63 2.03
N ALA A 29 -4.72 2.31 3.15
CA ALA A 29 -3.54 3.14 3.35
C ALA A 29 -2.29 2.29 3.57
N LEU A 30 -1.39 2.32 2.61
CA LEU A 30 -0.11 1.61 2.65
C LEU A 30 1.04 2.60 2.45
N ILE A 31 2.12 2.37 3.18
CA ILE A 31 3.39 3.08 2.99
C ILE A 31 4.43 2.03 2.59
N PRO A 32 5.00 2.07 1.39
CA PRO A 32 5.98 1.08 0.96
C PRO A 32 7.14 0.95 1.95
N GLY A 33 7.46 -0.28 2.35
CA GLY A 33 8.57 -0.58 3.25
C GLY A 33 8.39 -0.14 4.72
N ARG A 34 7.17 0.30 5.10
CA ARG A 34 6.85 0.70 6.49
C ARG A 34 5.53 0.07 6.95
N PRO A 35 5.30 -0.04 8.27
CA PRO A 35 3.99 -0.44 8.78
C PRO A 35 2.89 0.50 8.31
N ALA A 36 1.70 -0.05 8.05
CA ALA A 36 0.53 0.72 7.67
C ALA A 36 0.11 1.68 8.80
N PRO A 37 -0.33 2.90 8.48
CA PRO A 37 -0.80 3.83 9.49
C PRO A 37 -2.10 3.34 10.12
N LYS A 38 -2.26 3.52 11.42
CA LYS A 38 -3.53 3.27 12.13
C LYS A 38 -4.49 4.43 11.86
N LEU A 39 -5.61 4.13 11.22
CA LEU A 39 -6.64 5.11 10.85
C LEU A 39 -7.95 4.89 11.62
N VAL A 40 -8.24 3.64 11.98
CA VAL A 40 -9.44 3.23 12.71
C VAL A 40 -9.02 2.64 14.04
N THR A 41 -9.32 3.35 15.12
CA THR A 41 -9.03 2.92 16.49
C THR A 41 -10.06 1.91 17.00
N ALA A 42 -9.74 1.19 18.06
CA ALA A 42 -10.68 0.30 18.73
C ALA A 42 -11.95 1.06 19.17
N LYS A 43 -11.79 2.28 19.71
CA LYS A 43 -12.91 3.15 20.11
C LYS A 43 -13.82 3.52 18.93
N MET A 44 -13.25 3.78 17.76
CA MET A 44 -14.03 4.05 16.55
C MET A 44 -14.84 2.83 16.13
N VAL A 45 -14.27 1.63 16.21
CA VAL A 45 -15.00 0.38 15.93
C VAL A 45 -16.18 0.21 16.90
N GLU A 46 -15.98 0.49 18.19
CA GLU A 46 -17.03 0.43 19.21
C GLU A 46 -18.18 1.41 18.95
N SER A 47 -17.91 2.52 18.28
CA SER A 47 -18.92 3.53 17.93
C SER A 47 -19.73 3.21 16.68
N MET A 48 -19.32 2.20 15.89
CA MET A 48 -20.03 1.78 14.68
C MET A 48 -21.31 1.02 15.03
N LYS A 49 -22.24 1.02 14.07
CA LYS A 49 -23.47 0.26 14.21
C LYS A 49 -23.19 -1.26 14.21
N PRO A 50 -23.83 -2.05 15.07
CA PRO A 50 -23.81 -3.50 14.97
C PRO A 50 -24.24 -3.96 13.57
N GLY A 51 -23.54 -4.93 13.00
CA GLY A 51 -23.75 -5.41 11.63
C GLY A 51 -22.93 -4.67 10.57
N SER A 52 -22.23 -3.57 10.94
CA SER A 52 -21.30 -2.89 10.03
C SER A 52 -20.07 -3.77 9.71
N VAL A 53 -19.41 -3.47 8.59
CA VAL A 53 -18.27 -4.22 8.08
C VAL A 53 -17.07 -3.31 7.86
N ILE A 54 -15.90 -3.70 8.33
CA ILE A 54 -14.62 -3.08 7.98
C ILE A 54 -13.82 -4.06 7.12
N VAL A 55 -13.32 -3.63 5.96
CA VAL A 55 -12.39 -4.40 5.13
C VAL A 55 -11.03 -3.71 5.18
N ASP A 56 -10.08 -4.32 5.86
CA ASP A 56 -8.73 -3.80 6.02
C ASP A 56 -7.77 -4.44 5.01
N LEU A 57 -7.54 -3.76 3.88
CA LEU A 57 -6.64 -4.24 2.82
C LEU A 57 -5.17 -4.02 3.16
N ALA A 58 -4.87 -3.29 4.23
CA ALA A 58 -3.50 -3.06 4.70
C ALA A 58 -3.02 -4.05 5.76
N VAL A 59 -3.82 -5.08 6.08
CA VAL A 59 -3.58 -5.97 7.22
C VAL A 59 -2.23 -6.70 7.18
N GLU A 60 -1.71 -7.01 6.00
CA GLU A 60 -0.39 -7.66 5.84
C GLU A 60 0.77 -6.75 6.25
N SER A 61 0.57 -5.45 6.20
CA SER A 61 1.53 -4.42 6.65
C SER A 61 1.21 -3.88 8.06
N GLY A 62 0.48 -4.64 8.87
CA GLY A 62 0.08 -4.26 10.23
C GLY A 62 -1.35 -3.73 10.34
N GLY A 63 -2.02 -3.43 9.23
CA GLY A 63 -3.42 -2.99 9.17
C GLY A 63 -3.66 -1.52 9.51
N ASN A 64 -4.71 -0.97 8.93
CA ASN A 64 -5.21 0.38 9.24
C ASN A 64 -6.20 0.39 10.41
N CYS A 65 -6.85 -0.72 10.71
CA CYS A 65 -7.73 -0.88 11.86
C CYS A 65 -6.96 -1.57 13.00
N GLU A 66 -7.07 -1.04 14.23
CA GLU A 66 -6.39 -1.61 15.39
C GLU A 66 -6.86 -3.03 15.73
N LEU A 67 -8.13 -3.33 15.48
CA LEU A 67 -8.73 -4.61 15.79
C LEU A 67 -8.67 -5.63 14.64
N SER A 68 -8.02 -5.29 13.52
CA SER A 68 -7.79 -6.22 12.41
C SER A 68 -6.83 -7.34 12.80
N GLU A 69 -7.19 -8.57 12.43
CA GLU A 69 -6.33 -9.74 12.60
C GLU A 69 -5.96 -10.32 11.23
N ALA A 70 -4.67 -10.37 10.93
CA ALA A 70 -4.17 -10.80 9.64
C ALA A 70 -4.57 -12.25 9.31
N GLY A 71 -5.19 -12.43 8.15
CA GLY A 71 -5.68 -13.72 7.67
C GLY A 71 -7.02 -14.18 8.26
N LYS A 72 -7.68 -13.35 9.08
CA LYS A 72 -8.93 -13.70 9.74
C LYS A 72 -10.08 -12.76 9.41
N VAL A 73 -11.29 -13.24 9.66
CA VAL A 73 -12.49 -12.43 9.80
C VAL A 73 -12.91 -12.51 11.27
N VAL A 74 -12.99 -11.38 11.94
CA VAL A 74 -13.33 -11.30 13.36
C VAL A 74 -14.54 -10.40 13.57
N VAL A 75 -15.30 -10.65 14.64
CA VAL A 75 -16.40 -9.78 15.05
C VAL A 75 -16.04 -9.14 16.38
N LYS A 76 -16.05 -7.81 16.42
CA LYS A 76 -15.80 -7.02 17.63
C LYS A 76 -16.94 -6.01 17.79
N ASN A 77 -17.60 -6.02 18.94
CA ASN A 77 -18.74 -5.15 19.25
C ASN A 77 -19.86 -5.19 18.18
N GLY A 78 -20.11 -6.36 17.57
CA GLY A 78 -21.08 -6.50 16.49
C GLY A 78 -20.61 -6.04 15.11
N VAL A 79 -19.38 -5.50 14.99
CA VAL A 79 -18.76 -5.09 13.72
C VAL A 79 -17.91 -6.23 13.17
N THR A 80 -18.12 -6.61 11.91
CA THR A 80 -17.32 -7.62 11.21
C THR A 80 -16.07 -6.95 10.62
N ILE A 81 -14.89 -7.44 10.99
CA ILE A 81 -13.61 -6.92 10.49
C ILE A 81 -12.95 -7.99 9.63
N VAL A 82 -12.77 -7.69 8.36
CA VAL A 82 -12.20 -8.59 7.34
C VAL A 82 -10.74 -8.25 7.14
N GLY A 83 -9.85 -9.14 7.60
CA GLY A 83 -8.39 -9.00 7.49
C GLY A 83 -7.78 -10.05 6.55
N HIS A 84 -8.33 -10.24 5.36
CA HIS A 84 -7.83 -11.22 4.41
C HIS A 84 -6.43 -10.87 3.91
N LYS A 85 -5.54 -11.88 3.89
CA LYS A 85 -4.25 -11.80 3.20
C LYS A 85 -4.40 -12.11 1.71
N ASN A 86 -3.46 -11.60 0.92
CA ASN A 86 -3.36 -11.86 -0.51
C ASN A 86 -4.72 -11.69 -1.24
N VAL A 87 -5.36 -10.55 -1.01
CA VAL A 87 -6.67 -10.23 -1.61
C VAL A 87 -6.67 -10.34 -3.14
N PRO A 88 -5.58 -9.98 -3.88
CA PRO A 88 -5.54 -10.18 -5.33
C PRO A 88 -5.78 -11.63 -5.76
N SER A 89 -5.36 -12.62 -4.99
CA SER A 89 -5.60 -14.04 -5.33
C SER A 89 -7.07 -14.45 -5.26
N ARG A 90 -7.90 -13.67 -4.57
CA ARG A 90 -9.36 -13.91 -4.48
C ARG A 90 -10.12 -13.40 -5.69
N LEU A 91 -9.50 -12.55 -6.49
CA LEU A 91 -9.97 -12.01 -7.76
C LEU A 91 -8.89 -12.23 -8.83
N ALA A 92 -8.39 -13.46 -8.91
CA ALA A 92 -7.17 -13.81 -9.63
C ALA A 92 -7.19 -13.41 -11.12
N THR A 93 -8.32 -13.56 -11.81
CA THR A 93 -8.47 -13.20 -13.22
C THR A 93 -8.26 -11.70 -13.44
N ASP A 94 -8.93 -10.85 -12.65
CA ASP A 94 -8.84 -9.40 -12.79
C ASP A 94 -7.47 -8.89 -12.35
N ALA A 95 -6.98 -9.37 -11.21
CA ALA A 95 -5.67 -9.00 -10.68
C ALA A 95 -4.54 -9.37 -11.65
N SER A 96 -4.57 -10.57 -12.23
CA SER A 96 -3.59 -11.03 -13.22
C SER A 96 -3.65 -10.21 -14.52
N SER A 97 -4.85 -9.87 -14.99
CA SER A 97 -5.04 -9.03 -16.17
C SER A 97 -4.46 -7.62 -15.98
N LEU A 98 -4.72 -6.99 -14.82
CA LEU A 98 -4.18 -5.68 -14.49
C LEU A 98 -2.65 -5.71 -14.35
N TYR A 99 -2.11 -6.74 -13.71
CA TYR A 99 -0.66 -6.92 -13.57
C TYR A 99 0.01 -7.14 -14.93
N ALA A 100 -0.55 -8.00 -15.78
CA ALA A 100 -0.04 -8.23 -17.11
C ALA A 100 -0.02 -6.95 -17.96
N ARG A 101 -1.03 -6.07 -17.83
CA ARG A 101 -1.05 -4.77 -18.48
C ARG A 101 0.08 -3.86 -18.00
N ASN A 102 0.37 -3.84 -16.70
CA ASN A 102 1.51 -3.09 -16.16
C ASN A 102 2.84 -3.60 -16.71
N LEU A 103 3.03 -4.92 -16.81
CA LEU A 103 4.22 -5.51 -17.42
C LEU A 103 4.33 -5.15 -18.91
N LEU A 104 3.24 -5.20 -19.65
CA LEU A 104 3.21 -4.82 -21.07
C LEU A 104 3.58 -3.34 -21.26
N ASN A 105 3.06 -2.46 -20.41
CA ASN A 105 3.41 -1.04 -20.44
C ASN A 105 4.91 -0.83 -20.17
N LEU A 106 5.47 -1.52 -19.16
CA LEU A 106 6.91 -1.48 -18.88
C LEU A 106 7.74 -1.96 -20.08
N LEU A 107 7.35 -3.08 -20.70
CA LEU A 107 8.04 -3.57 -21.92
C LEU A 107 8.01 -2.53 -23.04
N GLY A 108 6.91 -1.79 -23.17
CA GLY A 108 6.80 -0.69 -24.15
C GLY A 108 7.75 0.49 -23.89
N LEU A 109 8.28 0.65 -22.68
CA LEU A 109 9.28 1.65 -22.33
C LEU A 109 10.72 1.19 -22.61
N VAL A 110 10.96 -0.11 -22.60
CA VAL A 110 12.32 -0.67 -22.70
C VAL A 110 12.62 -1.42 -23.98
N ILE A 111 11.61 -1.64 -24.82
CA ILE A 111 11.77 -2.30 -26.14
C ILE A 111 11.57 -1.28 -27.25
N ASP A 112 12.58 -1.09 -28.06
CA ASP A 112 12.47 -0.33 -29.30
C ASP A 112 11.65 -1.09 -30.34
N LYS A 113 10.61 -0.44 -30.86
CA LYS A 113 9.64 -1.10 -31.76
C LYS A 113 10.19 -1.37 -33.17
N GLU A 114 11.14 -0.57 -33.61
CA GLU A 114 11.73 -0.69 -34.98
C GLU A 114 12.82 -1.74 -34.99
N SER A 115 13.80 -1.59 -34.10
CA SER A 115 14.92 -2.55 -34.01
C SER A 115 14.57 -3.84 -33.29
N LYS A 116 13.42 -3.91 -32.60
CA LYS A 116 12.96 -5.03 -31.75
C LYS A 116 14.01 -5.46 -30.72
N SER A 117 14.78 -4.49 -30.24
CA SER A 117 15.88 -4.70 -29.29
C SER A 117 15.61 -3.96 -27.97
N LEU A 118 16.34 -4.36 -26.93
CA LEU A 118 16.30 -3.69 -25.64
C LEU A 118 16.94 -2.30 -25.75
N ASN A 119 16.18 -1.28 -25.43
CA ASN A 119 16.64 0.12 -25.40
C ASN A 119 16.11 0.78 -24.13
N VAL A 120 16.90 0.81 -23.07
CA VAL A 120 16.52 1.34 -21.76
C VAL A 120 16.91 2.81 -21.69
N ASN A 121 15.90 3.68 -21.61
CA ASN A 121 16.13 5.10 -21.28
C ASN A 121 16.33 5.25 -19.78
N TRP A 122 17.58 5.36 -19.33
CA TRP A 122 17.94 5.51 -17.93
C TRP A 122 17.53 6.86 -17.30
N ASP A 123 17.10 7.82 -18.10
CA ASP A 123 16.60 9.11 -17.63
C ASP A 123 15.10 9.13 -17.39
N ASP A 124 14.38 8.10 -17.83
CA ASP A 124 12.96 7.93 -17.58
C ASP A 124 12.68 7.72 -16.07
N ASP A 125 11.66 8.42 -15.54
CA ASP A 125 11.34 8.38 -14.11
C ASP A 125 10.84 7.01 -13.63
N VAL A 126 10.15 6.25 -14.51
CA VAL A 126 9.71 4.89 -14.19
C VAL A 126 10.92 3.97 -14.08
N ILE A 127 11.86 4.07 -15.04
CA ILE A 127 13.09 3.28 -15.02
C ILE A 127 13.93 3.62 -13.78
N LYS A 128 14.14 4.89 -13.46
CA LYS A 128 14.83 5.32 -12.23
C LYS A 128 14.18 4.77 -10.97
N GLY A 129 12.85 4.71 -10.95
CA GLY A 129 12.07 4.24 -9.80
C GLY A 129 12.10 2.72 -9.58
N ILE A 130 12.38 1.93 -10.61
CA ILE A 130 12.36 0.46 -10.53
C ILE A 130 13.74 -0.19 -10.71
N ALA A 131 14.71 0.54 -11.27
CA ALA A 131 16.04 0.00 -11.54
C ALA A 131 16.78 -0.31 -10.23
N LEU A 132 17.04 -1.57 -9.97
CA LEU A 132 17.79 -2.01 -8.79
C LEU A 132 19.30 -2.04 -9.08
N THR A 133 19.68 -2.61 -10.22
CA THR A 133 21.09 -2.76 -10.60
C THR A 133 21.35 -2.26 -12.03
N LYS A 134 22.54 -1.75 -12.27
CA LYS A 134 23.08 -1.38 -13.58
C LYS A 134 24.57 -1.65 -13.62
N ASP A 135 25.05 -2.28 -14.67
CA ASP A 135 26.47 -2.56 -14.89
C ASP A 135 27.17 -3.25 -13.68
N GLY A 136 26.44 -4.18 -13.02
CA GLY A 136 26.93 -4.91 -11.87
C GLY A 136 26.89 -4.13 -10.53
N LEU A 137 26.39 -2.90 -10.55
CA LEU A 137 26.27 -2.05 -9.35
C LEU A 137 24.80 -1.88 -8.94
N ILE A 138 24.56 -1.75 -7.61
CA ILE A 138 23.26 -1.34 -7.09
C ILE A 138 23.10 0.16 -7.29
N VAL A 139 22.11 0.56 -8.10
CA VAL A 139 21.86 1.97 -8.44
C VAL A 139 20.64 2.57 -7.73
N HIS A 140 19.76 1.72 -7.20
CA HIS A 140 18.56 2.19 -6.53
C HIS A 140 18.91 2.89 -5.21
N PRO A 141 18.47 4.14 -4.97
CA PRO A 141 18.90 4.97 -3.84
C PRO A 141 18.61 4.35 -2.46
N ASN A 142 17.55 3.55 -2.34
CA ASN A 142 17.17 2.91 -1.09
C ASN A 142 18.02 1.68 -0.75
N PHE A 143 18.75 1.12 -1.71
CA PHE A 143 19.49 -0.14 -1.59
C PHE A 143 20.99 0.03 -1.89
N ALA A 144 21.39 1.15 -2.50
CA ALA A 144 22.79 1.45 -2.70
C ALA A 144 23.52 1.50 -1.35
N PRO A 145 24.74 0.95 -1.26
CA PRO A 145 25.53 1.05 -0.03
C PRO A 145 25.69 2.54 0.32
N LYS A 146 25.34 2.91 1.55
CA LYS A 146 25.63 4.25 2.03
C LYS A 146 27.14 4.45 1.90
N LYS A 147 27.58 5.51 1.19
CA LYS A 147 28.98 5.92 1.23
C LYS A 147 29.35 6.04 2.70
N ALA A 148 30.35 5.27 3.15
CA ALA A 148 30.94 5.50 4.47
C ALA A 148 31.32 6.98 4.48
N GLU A 149 30.77 7.75 5.43
CA GLU A 149 31.28 9.08 5.71
C GLU A 149 32.78 8.89 5.99
N ALA A 150 33.60 9.49 5.15
CA ALA A 150 35.03 9.51 5.40
C ALA A 150 35.19 10.17 6.78
N ALA A 151 35.65 9.39 7.74
CA ALA A 151 36.07 9.91 9.02
C ALA A 151 37.26 10.83 8.73
N GLU A 152 37.06 12.13 8.88
CA GLU A 152 38.13 13.09 9.05
C GLU A 152 38.71 12.99 10.46
#